data_c48a74e7107e39d187b4c86e65b58d56
#
_entry.id   c48a74e7107e39d187b4c86e65b58d56
#
_cell.length_a   1.000
_cell.length_b   1.000
_cell.length_c   1.000
_cell.angle_alpha   90.00
_cell.angle_beta   90.00
_cell.angle_gamma   90.00
#
_symmetry.space_group_name_H-M   'P 1'
#
loop_
_entity.id
_entity.type
_entity.pdbx_description
1 polymer ?
#
loop_
_entity_poly.entity_id
_entity_poly.type
_entity_poly.pdbx_seq_one_letter_code
_entity_poly.pdbx_strand_id
1 'polypeptide(L)' 'MKFCFGDIVVVEGNLIGVIVKSWISRENNYDVYVRSYNRIMNYPESEIERYMVRHKELNEEELKWQFNAVNGR' A
#
# COMPACT_ATOMS: atom_id res chain seq x y z
N MET A 1 10.00 -12.27 -3.26
CA MET A 1 9.33 -11.06 -2.72
C MET A 1 7.83 -11.26 -2.80
N LYS A 2 7.14 -10.89 -1.76
CA LYS A 2 5.68 -11.09 -1.69
C LYS A 2 4.92 -10.01 -2.46
N PHE A 3 5.43 -8.79 -2.45
CA PHE A 3 4.77 -7.66 -3.11
C PHE A 3 5.65 -7.08 -4.21
N CYS A 4 5.01 -6.48 -5.21
CA CYS A 4 5.69 -5.88 -6.35
C CYS A 4 5.32 -4.41 -6.47
N PHE A 5 6.17 -3.66 -7.18
CA PHE A 5 5.88 -2.26 -7.48
C PHE A 5 4.47 -2.12 -8.05
N GLY A 6 3.73 -1.18 -7.50
CA GLY A 6 2.37 -0.90 -7.95
C GLY A 6 1.29 -1.69 -7.25
N ASP A 7 1.66 -2.68 -6.44
CA ASP A 7 0.64 -3.43 -5.69
C ASP A 7 -0.07 -2.53 -4.71
N ILE A 8 -1.38 -2.68 -4.62
CA ILE A 8 -2.21 -1.96 -3.66
C ILE A 8 -2.25 -2.79 -2.38
N VAL A 9 -1.91 -2.16 -1.28
CA VAL A 9 -1.78 -2.85 0.01
C VAL A 9 -2.46 -2.05 1.11
N VAL A 10 -2.60 -2.70 2.27
CA VAL A 10 -3.12 -2.07 3.47
C VAL A 10 -2.04 -2.12 4.52
N VAL A 11 -1.77 -0.99 5.14
CA VAL A 11 -0.80 -0.89 6.23
C VAL A 11 -1.48 -0.30 7.45
N GLU A 12 -0.90 -0.55 8.62
CA GLU A 12 -1.42 -0.03 9.89
C GLU A 12 -2.90 -0.37 10.11
N GLY A 13 -3.29 -1.53 9.59
CA GLY A 13 -4.64 -2.06 9.78
C GLY A 13 -5.69 -1.53 8.84
N ASN A 14 -5.60 -0.27 8.41
CA ASN A 14 -6.67 0.32 7.62
C ASN A 14 -6.26 1.41 6.66
N LEU A 15 -4.97 1.61 6.43
CA LEU A 15 -4.51 2.67 5.51
C LEU A 15 -4.11 2.06 4.18
N ILE A 16 -4.59 2.64 3.11
CA ILE A 16 -4.28 2.18 1.76
C ILE A 16 -2.95 2.76 1.30
N GLY A 17 -2.12 1.92 0.72
CA GLY A 17 -0.86 2.34 0.17
C GLY A 17 -0.54 1.62 -1.13
N VAL A 18 0.53 2.06 -1.77
CA VAL A 18 1.02 1.48 -3.01
C VAL A 18 2.49 1.18 -2.84
N ILE A 19 2.89 -0.03 -3.20
CA ILE A 19 4.30 -0.42 -3.13
C ILE A 19 5.09 0.38 -4.17
N VAL A 20 6.11 1.10 -3.71
CA VAL A 20 6.96 1.87 -4.63
C VAL A 20 8.37 1.33 -4.72
N LYS A 21 8.82 0.55 -3.76
CA LYS A 21 10.14 -0.06 -3.82
C LYS A 21 10.22 -1.24 -2.87
N SER A 22 10.95 -2.27 -3.28
CA SER A 22 11.22 -3.44 -2.45
C SER A 22 12.68 -3.44 -2.05
N TRP A 23 12.95 -3.78 -0.81
CA TRP A 23 14.31 -3.89 -0.29
C TRP A 23 14.55 -5.32 0.16
N ILE A 24 15.61 -5.93 -0.37
CA ILE A 24 16.00 -7.28 0.01
C ILE A 24 17.10 -7.17 1.05
N SER A 25 16.84 -7.71 2.24
CA SER A 25 17.79 -7.72 3.33
C SER A 25 17.45 -8.92 4.22
N ARG A 26 17.85 -8.89 5.49
CA ARG A 26 17.47 -9.95 6.43
C ARG A 26 15.97 -10.09 6.52
N GLU A 27 15.27 -8.94 6.52
CA GLU A 27 13.83 -8.90 6.44
C GLU A 27 13.51 -8.15 5.17
N ASN A 28 12.52 -8.65 4.44
CA ASN A 28 12.07 -7.93 3.26
C ASN A 28 11.28 -6.72 3.71
N ASN A 29 11.70 -5.57 3.25
CA ASN A 29 11.04 -4.30 3.56
C ASN A 29 10.56 -3.66 2.28
N TYR A 30 9.56 -2.82 2.41
CA TYR A 30 8.98 -2.14 1.26
C TYR A 30 8.78 -0.68 1.57
N ASP A 31 9.05 0.15 0.58
CA ASP A 31 8.64 1.55 0.64
C ASP A 31 7.23 1.61 0.08
N VAL A 32 6.34 2.17 0.86
CA VAL A 32 4.91 2.22 0.54
C VAL A 32 4.47 3.68 0.58
N TYR A 33 3.90 4.14 -0.52
CA TYR A 33 3.28 5.46 -0.50
C TYR A 33 1.93 5.34 0.20
N VAL A 34 1.77 6.03 1.32
CA VAL A 34 0.55 5.96 2.13
C VAL A 34 -0.23 7.25 1.91
N ARG A 35 -1.42 7.11 1.31
CA ARG A 35 -2.23 8.28 0.95
C ARG A 35 -2.59 9.16 2.14
N SER A 36 -2.97 8.54 3.24
CA SER A 36 -3.38 9.30 4.43
C SER A 36 -2.28 10.20 4.97
N TYR A 37 -1.02 9.77 4.82
CA TYR A 37 0.12 10.56 5.28
C TYR A 37 0.71 11.41 4.17
N ASN A 38 0.32 11.13 2.94
CA ASN A 38 0.86 11.81 1.75
C ASN A 38 2.39 11.73 1.72
N ARG A 39 2.93 10.55 2.03
CA ARG A 39 4.37 10.34 2.07
C ARG A 39 4.70 8.86 1.95
N ILE A 40 5.96 8.59 1.65
CA ILE A 40 6.46 7.21 1.56
C ILE A 40 6.92 6.77 2.94
N MET A 41 6.43 5.61 3.35
CA MET A 41 6.77 5.01 4.63
C MET A 41 7.38 3.64 4.37
N ASN A 42 8.27 3.20 5.24
CA ASN A 42 8.89 1.87 5.11
C ASN A 42 8.25 0.92 6.11
N TYR A 43 7.85 -0.26 5.62
CA TYR A 43 7.25 -1.30 6.47
C TYR A 43 7.89 -2.64 6.18
N PRO A 44 8.07 -3.47 7.21
CA PRO A 44 8.48 -4.86 6.97
C PRO A 44 7.33 -5.64 6.34
N GLU A 45 7.69 -6.67 5.59
CA GLU A 45 6.68 -7.45 4.85
C GLU A 45 5.56 -7.96 5.75
N SER A 46 5.90 -8.33 6.98
CA SER A 46 4.92 -8.87 7.92
C SER A 46 3.84 -7.88 8.34
N GLU A 47 4.08 -6.59 8.14
CA GLU A 47 3.11 -5.55 8.52
C GLU A 47 2.28 -5.06 7.35
N ILE A 48 2.43 -5.67 6.19
CA ILE A 48 1.71 -5.25 4.99
C ILE A 48 0.72 -6.35 4.61
N GLU A 49 -0.52 -5.96 4.37
CA GLU A 49 -1.54 -6.86 3.87
C GLU A 49 -1.88 -6.52 2.43
N ARG A 50 -2.12 -7.56 1.62
CA ARG A 50 -2.60 -7.33 0.26
C ARG A 50 -4.02 -6.79 0.35
N TYR A 51 -4.33 -5.79 -0.44
CA TYR A 51 -5.67 -5.25 -0.46
C TYR A 51 -6.66 -6.35 -0.90
N MET A 52 -7.77 -6.44 -0.19
CA MET A 52 -8.83 -7.41 -0.50
C MET A 52 -10.18 -6.69 -0.46
N VAL A 53 -11.19 -7.33 -1.05
CA VAL A 53 -12.54 -6.75 -1.10
C VAL A 53 -13.03 -6.34 0.30
N ARG A 54 -12.69 -7.10 1.32
CA ARG A 54 -13.10 -6.79 2.70
C ARG A 54 -12.58 -5.45 3.22
N HIS A 55 -11.58 -4.87 2.58
CA HIS A 55 -11.00 -3.59 2.99
C HIS A 55 -11.75 -2.39 2.41
N LYS A 56 -12.64 -2.64 1.45
CA LYS A 56 -13.31 -1.58 0.72
C LYS A 56 -14.04 -0.60 1.63
N GLU A 57 -14.74 -1.14 2.62
CA GLU A 57 -15.54 -0.30 3.53
C GLU A 57 -14.70 0.49 4.51
N LEU A 58 -13.45 0.10 4.71
CA LEU A 58 -12.58 0.76 5.66
C LEU A 58 -12.00 2.06 5.12
N ASN A 59 -11.81 2.15 3.80
CA ASN A 59 -11.11 3.27 3.20
C ASN A 59 -11.66 3.61 1.82
N GLU A 60 -12.95 3.94 1.78
CA GLU A 60 -13.60 4.21 0.51
C GLU A 60 -12.99 5.39 -0.25
N GLU A 61 -12.66 6.45 0.46
CA GLU A 61 -12.02 7.59 -0.17
C GLU A 61 -10.63 7.28 -0.67
N GLU A 62 -9.88 6.48 0.07
CA GLU A 62 -8.57 6.01 -0.36
C GLU A 62 -8.68 5.21 -1.64
N LEU A 63 -9.71 4.39 -1.75
CA LEU A 63 -9.96 3.61 -2.96
C LEU A 63 -10.26 4.50 -4.15
N LYS A 64 -11.03 5.53 -3.95
CA LYS A 64 -11.33 6.49 -5.02
C LYS A 64 -10.07 7.18 -5.50
N TRP A 65 -9.23 7.61 -4.56
CA TRP A 65 -7.98 8.23 -4.90
C TRP A 65 -7.10 7.28 -5.72
N GLN A 66 -6.99 6.04 -5.27
CA GLN A 66 -6.17 5.04 -5.93
C GLN A 66 -6.66 4.78 -7.35
N PHE A 67 -7.96 4.65 -7.50
CA PHE A 67 -8.54 4.44 -8.82
C PHE A 67 -8.21 5.59 -9.76
N ASN A 68 -8.37 6.81 -9.29
CA ASN A 68 -8.09 7.99 -10.09
C ASN A 68 -6.62 8.09 -10.47
N ALA A 69 -5.72 7.75 -9.55
CA ALA A 69 -4.30 7.77 -9.82
C ALA A 69 -3.94 6.78 -10.94
N VAL A 70 -4.50 5.58 -10.86
CA VAL A 70 -4.25 4.53 -11.86
C VAL A 70 -4.79 4.94 -13.22
N ASN A 71 -5.87 5.68 -13.26
CA ASN A 71 -6.50 6.11 -14.51
C ASN A 71 -6.03 7.48 -14.99
N GLY A 72 -5.02 8.05 -14.37
CA GLY A 72 -4.45 9.30 -14.82
C GLY A 72 -5.30 10.54 -14.53
N ARG A 73 -6.11 10.45 -13.53
CA ARG A 73 -7.02 11.55 -13.18
C ARG A 73 -6.46 12.44 -12.11
#